data_2a6e8a984a06dfaaae29641951f69054
#
_entry.id   2a6e8a984a06dfaaae29641951f69054
#
_cell.length_a   1.000
_cell.length_b   1.000
_cell.length_c   1.000
_cell.angle_alpha   90.00
_cell.angle_beta   90.00
_cell.angle_gamma   90.00
#
_symmetry.space_group_name_H-M   'P 1'
#
loop_
_entity.id
_entity.type
_entity.pdbx_description
1 polymer ?
#
loop_
_entity_poly.entity_id
_entity_poly.type
_entity_poly.pdbx_seq_one_letter_code
_entity_poly.pdbx_strand_id
1 'polypeptide(L)'
;MERNKGNILVKRIVIVVDFAILNLVLLAYILLTPDISPAAFDLSTKMTFFAANASMFIAESMYSTIIHIRRVSFMQACKRTFCLSGLASILFFLSIRLLINYGGLFYFSLLFFGSFYVILVISRALELEVLKYFRTKGYNSRTAIFVGNDPAVLDMYNTLAVSYTHLTLP
;
A
#
# COMPACT_ATOMS: atom_id res chain seq x y z
N MET A 1 -15.54 -21.32 3.38
CA MET A 1 -15.21 -20.31 4.44
C MET A 1 -13.74 -19.94 4.51
N GLU A 2 -12.80 -20.78 4.02
CA GLU A 2 -11.34 -20.49 4.00
C GLU A 2 -10.88 -19.45 2.97
N ARG A 3 -11.65 -19.22 1.94
CA ARG A 3 -11.32 -18.36 0.78
C ARG A 3 -11.12 -16.87 1.12
N ASN A 4 -11.60 -16.43 2.28
CA ASN A 4 -11.50 -15.02 2.70
C ASN A 4 -10.24 -14.75 3.55
N LYS A 5 -9.68 -15.78 4.17
CA LYS A 5 -8.55 -15.65 5.11
C LYS A 5 -7.28 -15.17 4.42
N GLY A 6 -6.95 -15.71 3.23
CA GLY A 6 -5.75 -15.31 2.48
C GLY A 6 -5.77 -13.84 2.03
N ASN A 7 -6.91 -13.35 1.55
CA ASN A 7 -7.04 -11.95 1.13
C ASN A 7 -6.95 -10.99 2.32
N ILE A 8 -7.49 -11.40 3.47
CA ILE A 8 -7.41 -10.61 4.72
C ILE A 8 -5.97 -10.55 5.21
N LEU A 9 -5.25 -11.66 5.15
CA LEU A 9 -3.86 -11.73 5.56
C LEU A 9 -2.97 -10.84 4.69
N VAL A 10 -3.09 -10.93 3.36
CA VAL A 10 -2.37 -10.05 2.43
C VAL A 10 -2.66 -8.58 2.74
N LYS A 11 -3.93 -8.21 2.91
CA LYS A 11 -4.29 -6.84 3.27
C LYS A 11 -3.62 -6.37 4.56
N ARG A 12 -3.60 -7.21 5.60
CA ARG A 12 -2.97 -6.87 6.89
C ARG A 12 -1.45 -6.69 6.74
N ILE A 13 -0.78 -7.58 5.99
CA ILE A 13 0.66 -7.47 5.73
C ILE A 13 0.98 -6.14 5.04
N VAL A 14 0.22 -5.79 4.01
CA VAL A 14 0.41 -4.54 3.28
C VAL A 14 0.26 -3.33 4.20
N ILE A 15 -0.77 -3.28 5.05
CA ILE A 15 -0.96 -2.20 6.02
C ILE A 15 0.24 -2.11 6.99
N VAL A 16 0.72 -3.24 7.50
CA VAL A 16 1.89 -3.25 8.40
C VAL A 16 3.14 -2.73 7.69
N VAL A 17 3.35 -3.11 6.43
CA VAL A 17 4.46 -2.60 5.61
C VAL A 17 4.34 -1.09 5.41
N ASP A 18 3.15 -0.55 5.16
CA ASP A 18 2.92 0.88 5.00
C ASP A 18 3.27 1.67 6.27
N PHE A 19 2.86 1.17 7.43
CA PHE A 19 3.24 1.77 8.71
C PHE A 19 4.75 1.68 8.96
N ALA A 20 5.40 0.57 8.59
CA ALA A 20 6.84 0.44 8.70
C ALA A 20 7.56 1.46 7.80
N ILE A 21 7.14 1.61 6.55
CA ILE A 21 7.68 2.59 5.60
C ILE A 21 7.50 4.02 6.14
N LEU A 22 6.30 4.37 6.63
CA LEU A 22 6.03 5.68 7.22
C LEU A 22 7.03 6.00 8.33
N ASN A 23 7.19 5.08 9.27
CA ASN A 23 8.07 5.27 10.42
C ASN A 23 9.55 5.33 10.03
N LEU A 24 9.99 4.52 9.03
CA LEU A 24 11.35 4.58 8.51
C LEU A 24 11.64 5.90 7.78
N VAL A 25 10.71 6.38 6.95
CA VAL A 25 10.85 7.67 6.28
C VAL A 25 10.92 8.79 7.30
N LEU A 26 10.04 8.78 8.30
CA LEU A 26 10.04 9.78 9.35
C LEU A 26 11.35 9.76 10.16
N LEU A 27 11.83 8.58 10.53
CA LEU A 27 13.11 8.41 11.21
C LEU A 27 14.27 8.96 10.37
N ALA A 28 14.29 8.66 9.06
CA ALA A 28 15.30 9.19 8.14
C ALA A 28 15.30 10.72 8.12
N TYR A 29 14.13 11.36 8.10
CA TYR A 29 14.04 12.83 8.18
C TYR A 29 14.55 13.38 9.50
N ILE A 30 14.24 12.76 10.63
CA ILE A 30 14.71 13.18 11.95
C ILE A 30 16.24 13.09 12.05
N LEU A 31 16.84 12.06 11.45
CA LEU A 31 18.29 11.88 11.44
C LEU A 31 19.02 12.81 10.46
N LEU A 32 18.38 13.12 9.30
CA LEU A 32 19.01 13.92 8.25
C LEU A 32 18.73 15.42 8.39
N THR A 33 17.69 15.81 9.14
CA THR A 33 17.30 17.20 9.35
C THR A 33 17.31 17.54 10.85
N PRO A 34 18.49 17.88 11.40
CA PRO A 34 18.67 18.14 12.83
C PRO A 34 17.80 19.30 13.37
N ASP A 35 17.31 20.17 12.47
CA ASP A 35 16.44 21.31 12.83
C ASP A 35 15.03 20.87 13.29
N ILE A 36 14.62 19.60 13.04
CA ILE A 36 13.28 19.12 13.37
C ILE A 36 13.22 18.53 14.77
N SER A 37 14.23 17.87 15.21
CA SER A 37 14.43 17.46 16.61
C SER A 37 15.80 16.80 16.77
N PRO A 38 16.72 17.40 17.52
CA PRO A 38 18.06 16.87 17.73
C PRO A 38 18.08 15.62 18.64
N ALA A 39 17.00 15.36 19.38
CA ALA A 39 16.93 14.23 20.31
C ALA A 39 15.89 13.19 19.84
N ALA A 40 16.35 11.98 19.49
CA ALA A 40 15.49 10.89 19.01
C ALA A 40 14.36 10.47 19.98
N PHE A 41 14.38 10.93 21.23
CA PHE A 41 13.40 10.59 22.27
C PHE A 41 12.81 11.79 22.98
N ASP A 42 12.94 12.99 22.42
CA ASP A 42 12.28 14.18 22.97
C ASP A 42 10.74 14.10 22.81
N LEU A 43 10.02 14.85 23.62
CA LEU A 43 8.56 14.87 23.64
C LEU A 43 7.99 15.29 22.28
N SER A 44 8.59 16.26 21.62
CA SER A 44 8.20 16.72 20.28
C SER A 44 8.33 15.61 19.24
N THR A 45 9.40 14.82 19.29
CA THR A 45 9.62 13.67 18.39
C THR A 45 8.57 12.58 18.61
N LYS A 46 8.26 12.25 19.86
CA LYS A 46 7.21 11.27 20.18
C LYS A 46 5.84 11.71 19.66
N MET A 47 5.51 13.00 19.84
CA MET A 47 4.27 13.59 19.32
C MET A 47 4.23 13.56 17.79
N THR A 48 5.35 13.79 17.13
CA THR A 48 5.47 13.71 15.67
C THR A 48 5.19 12.29 15.15
N PHE A 49 5.79 11.27 15.77
CA PHE A 49 5.50 9.87 15.43
C PHE A 49 4.05 9.50 15.69
N PHE A 50 3.50 9.93 16.82
CA PHE A 50 2.10 9.67 17.14
C PHE A 50 1.16 10.32 16.12
N ALA A 51 1.38 11.60 15.78
CA ALA A 51 0.58 12.33 14.80
C ALA A 51 0.65 11.67 13.39
N ALA A 52 1.86 11.25 12.96
CA ALA A 52 2.05 10.58 11.68
C ALA A 52 1.30 9.24 11.62
N ASN A 53 1.44 8.41 12.66
CA ASN A 53 0.76 7.11 12.71
C ASN A 53 -0.77 7.26 12.83
N ALA A 54 -1.26 8.22 13.60
CA ALA A 54 -2.69 8.52 13.68
C ALA A 54 -3.25 8.99 12.33
N SER A 55 -2.54 9.87 11.63
CA SER A 55 -2.89 10.34 10.28
C SER A 55 -2.94 9.21 9.27
N MET A 56 -1.95 8.31 9.33
CA MET A 56 -1.89 7.13 8.46
C MET A 56 -3.04 6.16 8.75
N PHE A 57 -3.38 5.93 10.02
CA PHE A 57 -4.50 5.08 10.40
C PHE A 57 -5.82 5.59 9.84
N ILE A 58 -6.06 6.90 9.91
CA ILE A 58 -7.25 7.53 9.32
C ILE A 58 -7.23 7.37 7.79
N ALA A 59 -6.09 7.64 7.14
CA ALA A 59 -5.97 7.52 5.70
C ALA A 59 -6.21 6.07 5.21
N GLU A 60 -5.67 5.05 5.90
CA GLU A 60 -5.89 3.63 5.60
C GLU A 60 -7.34 3.20 5.81
N SER A 61 -8.05 3.79 6.77
CA SER A 61 -9.47 3.51 6.97
C SER A 61 -10.33 3.98 5.79
N MET A 62 -9.95 5.08 5.15
CA MET A 62 -10.67 5.67 4.00
C MET A 62 -10.20 5.07 2.66
N TYR A 63 -8.90 4.90 2.47
CA TYR A 63 -8.29 4.39 1.23
C TYR A 63 -7.65 3.02 1.43
N SER A 64 -8.47 2.03 1.80
CA SER A 64 -7.94 0.68 2.01
C SER A 64 -7.28 0.13 0.74
N THR A 65 -6.15 -0.56 0.94
CA THR A 65 -5.39 -1.16 -0.16
C THR A 65 -6.21 -2.19 -0.95
N ILE A 66 -6.03 -2.19 -2.28
CA ILE A 66 -6.75 -3.08 -3.21
C ILE A 66 -5.87 -4.18 -3.81
N ILE A 67 -4.62 -4.28 -3.40
CA ILE A 67 -3.64 -5.22 -3.99
C ILE A 67 -4.10 -6.69 -3.89
N HIS A 68 -4.91 -7.01 -2.88
CA HIS A 68 -5.52 -8.33 -2.74
C HIS A 68 -6.54 -8.67 -3.84
N ILE A 69 -6.98 -7.69 -4.63
CA ILE A 69 -7.92 -7.91 -5.75
C ILE A 69 -7.13 -8.45 -6.95
N ARG A 70 -7.63 -9.49 -7.59
CA ARG A 70 -6.92 -10.25 -8.62
C ARG A 70 -6.59 -9.49 -9.91
N ARG A 71 -7.37 -8.43 -10.23
CA ARG A 71 -7.25 -7.64 -11.47
C ARG A 71 -7.02 -6.16 -11.14
N VAL A 72 -5.98 -5.87 -10.39
CA VAL A 72 -5.57 -4.49 -10.16
C VAL A 72 -4.46 -4.14 -11.12
N SER A 73 -4.65 -3.10 -11.93
CA SER A 73 -3.58 -2.55 -12.74
C SER A 73 -2.63 -1.74 -11.85
N PHE A 74 -1.35 -1.69 -12.22
CA PHE A 74 -0.36 -0.87 -11.51
C PHE A 74 -0.79 0.60 -11.42
N MET A 75 -1.39 1.14 -12.49
CA MET A 75 -1.91 2.51 -12.51
C MET A 75 -3.01 2.76 -11.46
N GLN A 76 -3.89 1.78 -11.25
CA GLN A 76 -4.93 1.89 -10.20
C GLN A 76 -4.30 1.84 -8.80
N ALA A 77 -3.28 1.02 -8.61
CA ALA A 77 -2.51 0.99 -7.36
C ALA A 77 -1.84 2.34 -7.11
N CYS A 78 -1.15 2.93 -8.10
CA CYS A 78 -0.52 4.24 -8.00
C CYS A 78 -1.51 5.36 -7.64
N LYS A 79 -2.67 5.42 -8.32
CA LYS A 79 -3.71 6.42 -8.03
C LYS A 79 -4.20 6.33 -6.59
N ARG A 80 -4.46 5.13 -6.09
CA ARG A 80 -4.90 4.93 -4.70
C ARG A 80 -3.80 5.24 -3.69
N THR A 81 -2.56 4.85 -3.98
CA THR A 81 -1.41 5.20 -3.15
C THR A 81 -1.20 6.71 -3.08
N PHE A 82 -1.44 7.42 -4.19
CA PHE A 82 -1.40 8.89 -4.20
C PHE A 82 -2.45 9.50 -3.28
N CYS A 83 -3.70 9.04 -3.34
CA CYS A 83 -4.77 9.51 -2.45
C CYS A 83 -4.46 9.17 -0.98
N LEU A 84 -3.96 7.96 -0.71
CA LEU A 84 -3.58 7.51 0.62
C LEU A 84 -2.48 8.39 1.21
N SER A 85 -1.35 8.52 0.51
CA SER A 85 -0.20 9.32 0.96
C SER A 85 -0.53 10.81 1.05
N GLY A 86 -1.35 11.33 0.13
CA GLY A 86 -1.82 12.70 0.14
C GLY A 86 -2.67 13.01 1.36
N LEU A 87 -3.68 12.18 1.65
CA LEU A 87 -4.52 12.36 2.83
C LEU A 87 -3.71 12.21 4.12
N ALA A 88 -2.84 11.18 4.22
CA ALA A 88 -1.98 10.98 5.38
C ALA A 88 -1.08 12.21 5.62
N SER A 89 -0.44 12.75 4.56
CA SER A 89 0.45 13.90 4.66
C SER A 89 -0.29 15.19 5.02
N ILE A 90 -1.49 15.41 4.50
CA ILE A 90 -2.31 16.59 4.86
C ILE A 90 -2.72 16.52 6.34
N LEU A 91 -3.21 15.37 6.80
CA LEU A 91 -3.60 15.20 8.20
C LEU A 91 -2.39 15.32 9.13
N PHE A 92 -1.25 14.76 8.72
CA PHE A 92 0.00 14.90 9.45
C PHE A 92 0.45 16.36 9.54
N PHE A 93 0.45 17.10 8.41
CA PHE A 93 0.76 18.53 8.39
C PHE A 93 -0.12 19.34 9.35
N LEU A 94 -1.45 19.13 9.28
CA LEU A 94 -2.39 19.81 10.15
C LEU A 94 -2.14 19.50 11.64
N SER A 95 -1.90 18.23 11.95
CA SER A 95 -1.62 17.79 13.32
C SER A 95 -0.33 18.40 13.87
N ILE A 96 0.74 18.41 13.07
CA ILE A 96 2.02 19.02 13.48
C ILE A 96 1.90 20.53 13.61
N ARG A 97 1.16 21.20 12.71
CA ARG A 97 0.95 22.65 12.77
C ARG A 97 0.25 23.09 14.04
N LEU A 98 -0.62 22.25 14.59
CA LEU A 98 -1.28 22.49 15.88
C LEU A 98 -0.35 22.26 17.08
N LEU A 99 0.59 21.32 16.96
CA LEU A 99 1.46 20.89 18.06
C LEU A 99 2.77 21.70 18.13
N ILE A 100 3.32 22.09 16.99
CA ILE A 100 4.67 22.68 16.87
C ILE A 100 4.61 23.87 15.93
N ASN A 101 5.12 25.02 16.40
CA ASN A 101 5.26 26.21 15.57
C ASN A 101 6.65 26.24 14.90
N TYR A 102 6.78 25.50 13.79
CA TYR A 102 8.02 25.43 13.01
C TYR A 102 7.86 26.15 11.66
N GLY A 103 8.76 27.13 11.38
CA GLY A 103 8.65 27.96 10.18
C GLY A 103 8.84 27.23 8.85
N GLY A 104 9.63 26.16 8.81
CA GLY A 104 9.88 25.31 7.64
C GLY A 104 8.90 24.17 7.43
N LEU A 105 7.82 24.10 8.22
CA LEU A 105 6.91 22.96 8.23
C LEU A 105 6.26 22.65 6.87
N PHE A 106 5.91 23.69 6.11
CA PHE A 106 5.30 23.48 4.79
C PHE A 106 6.27 22.81 3.81
N TYR A 107 7.52 23.29 3.76
CA TYR A 107 8.56 22.72 2.90
C TYR A 107 8.88 21.29 3.32
N PHE A 108 9.05 21.05 4.62
CA PHE A 108 9.22 19.70 5.17
C PHE A 108 8.08 18.78 4.77
N SER A 109 6.83 19.20 4.92
CA SER A 109 5.66 18.38 4.60
C SER A 109 5.57 18.05 3.12
N LEU A 110 5.97 18.96 2.24
CA LEU A 110 6.01 18.72 0.80
C LEU A 110 7.07 17.67 0.43
N LEU A 111 8.28 17.80 0.98
CA LEU A 111 9.35 16.82 0.79
C LEU A 111 8.97 15.45 1.37
N PHE A 112 8.39 15.44 2.56
CA PHE A 112 7.91 14.23 3.19
C PHE A 112 6.84 13.53 2.34
N PHE A 113 5.84 14.26 1.85
CA PHE A 113 4.83 13.71 0.95
C PHE A 113 5.46 13.10 -0.30
N GLY A 114 6.35 13.82 -0.99
CA GLY A 114 6.99 13.36 -2.22
C GLY A 114 7.81 12.08 -2.01
N SER A 115 8.67 12.06 -1.00
CA SER A 115 9.50 10.89 -0.68
C SER A 115 8.67 9.70 -0.20
N PHE A 116 7.70 9.93 0.67
CA PHE A 116 6.80 8.91 1.17
C PHE A 116 5.98 8.27 0.05
N TYR A 117 5.40 9.09 -0.84
CA TYR A 117 4.66 8.60 -2.01
C TYR A 117 5.54 7.73 -2.92
N VAL A 118 6.76 8.18 -3.27
CA VAL A 118 7.67 7.42 -4.14
C VAL A 118 8.02 6.06 -3.52
N ILE A 119 8.36 6.03 -2.23
CA ILE A 119 8.70 4.79 -1.53
C ILE A 119 7.49 3.85 -1.47
N LEU A 120 6.29 4.36 -1.20
CA LEU A 120 5.06 3.56 -1.26
C LEU A 120 4.78 2.99 -2.64
N VAL A 121 4.98 3.75 -3.72
CA VAL A 121 4.81 3.24 -5.10
C VAL A 121 5.79 2.12 -5.40
N ILE A 122 7.05 2.25 -4.99
CA ILE A 122 8.06 1.18 -5.13
C ILE A 122 7.62 -0.07 -4.34
N SER A 123 7.17 0.11 -3.10
CA SER A 123 6.62 -0.99 -2.29
C SER A 123 5.45 -1.69 -2.99
N ARG A 124 4.52 -0.93 -3.59
CA ARG A 124 3.39 -1.49 -4.35
C ARG A 124 3.84 -2.30 -5.57
N ALA A 125 4.87 -1.82 -6.29
CA ALA A 125 5.45 -2.57 -7.41
C ALA A 125 6.02 -3.91 -6.93
N LEU A 126 6.80 -3.91 -5.86
CA LEU A 126 7.37 -5.12 -5.27
C LEU A 126 6.29 -6.08 -4.77
N GLU A 127 5.28 -5.60 -4.06
CA GLU A 127 4.17 -6.41 -3.57
C GLU A 127 3.39 -7.09 -4.72
N LEU A 128 3.14 -6.36 -5.80
CA LEU A 128 2.48 -6.93 -7.00
C LEU A 128 3.34 -8.02 -7.65
N GLU A 129 4.66 -7.82 -7.77
CA GLU A 129 5.57 -8.85 -8.31
C GLU A 129 5.65 -10.08 -7.40
N VAL A 130 5.75 -9.88 -6.09
CA VAL A 130 5.73 -10.97 -5.11
C VAL A 130 4.43 -11.77 -5.20
N LEU A 131 3.28 -11.09 -5.27
CA LEU A 131 1.98 -11.76 -5.43
C LEU A 131 1.88 -12.52 -6.76
N LYS A 132 2.42 -11.96 -7.85
CA LYS A 132 2.50 -12.62 -9.15
C LYS A 132 3.36 -13.89 -9.06
N TYR A 133 4.52 -13.81 -8.45
CA TYR A 133 5.41 -14.96 -8.25
C TYR A 133 4.75 -16.07 -7.44
N PHE A 134 4.06 -15.76 -6.34
CA PHE A 134 3.31 -16.78 -5.58
C PHE A 134 2.18 -17.42 -6.39
N ARG A 135 1.52 -16.65 -7.24
CA ARG A 135 0.47 -17.19 -8.14
C ARG A 135 1.02 -18.14 -9.18
N THR A 136 2.22 -17.89 -9.74
CA THR A 136 2.86 -18.80 -10.69
C THR A 136 3.28 -20.13 -10.05
N LYS A 137 3.54 -20.15 -8.73
CA LYS A 137 3.81 -21.36 -7.96
C LYS A 137 2.56 -22.14 -7.52
N GLY A 138 1.38 -21.78 -8.02
CA GLY A 138 0.12 -22.47 -7.70
C GLY A 138 -0.52 -22.06 -6.37
N TYR A 139 0.09 -21.17 -5.60
CA TYR A 139 -0.54 -20.62 -4.40
C TYR A 139 -1.72 -19.72 -4.80
N ASN A 140 -2.90 -19.98 -4.21
CA ASN A 140 -4.13 -19.25 -4.52
C ASN A 140 -4.65 -19.48 -5.96
N SER A 141 -4.39 -20.66 -6.54
CA SER A 141 -4.98 -21.12 -7.80
C SER A 141 -6.47 -21.41 -7.60
N ARG A 142 -7.25 -21.26 -8.67
CA ARG A 142 -8.66 -21.67 -8.71
C ARG A 142 -8.80 -22.70 -9.81
N THR A 143 -9.33 -23.85 -9.45
CA THR A 143 -9.74 -24.86 -10.41
C THR A 143 -11.16 -24.54 -10.86
N ALA A 144 -11.36 -24.34 -12.14
CA ALA A 144 -12.69 -24.26 -12.75
C ALA A 144 -12.99 -25.62 -13.38
N ILE A 145 -14.10 -26.23 -13.00
CA ILE A 145 -14.59 -27.49 -13.63
C ILE A 145 -15.74 -27.08 -14.53
N PHE A 146 -15.59 -27.36 -15.82
CA PHE A 146 -16.65 -27.18 -16.79
C PHE A 146 -17.42 -28.49 -16.93
N VAL A 147 -18.72 -28.43 -16.67
CA VAL A 147 -19.61 -29.60 -16.78
C VAL A 147 -20.66 -29.27 -17.82
N GLY A 148 -20.72 -30.05 -18.88
CA GLY A 148 -21.69 -29.93 -19.97
C GLY A 148 -21.05 -29.84 -21.35
N ASN A 149 -21.86 -30.10 -22.38
CA ASN A 149 -21.45 -30.08 -23.78
C ASN A 149 -22.16 -28.95 -24.57
N ASP A 150 -22.53 -27.90 -23.86
CA ASP A 150 -23.19 -26.73 -24.44
C ASP A 150 -22.15 -25.85 -25.17
N PRO A 151 -22.42 -25.35 -26.40
CA PRO A 151 -21.57 -24.41 -27.12
C PRO A 151 -21.17 -23.19 -26.29
N ALA A 152 -22.03 -22.69 -25.40
CA ALA A 152 -21.75 -21.59 -24.48
C ALA A 152 -20.64 -21.94 -23.49
N VAL A 153 -20.51 -23.19 -23.04
CA VAL A 153 -19.45 -23.67 -22.16
C VAL A 153 -18.10 -23.70 -22.88
N LEU A 154 -18.12 -24.11 -24.16
CA LEU A 154 -16.93 -24.10 -25.01
C LEU A 154 -16.43 -22.71 -25.32
N ASP A 155 -17.33 -21.76 -25.57
CA ASP A 155 -16.99 -20.36 -25.80
C ASP A 155 -16.42 -19.71 -24.55
N MET A 156 -17.01 -19.98 -23.37
CA MET A 156 -16.50 -19.56 -22.09
C MET A 156 -15.13 -20.19 -21.77
N TYR A 157 -14.91 -21.46 -22.11
CA TYR A 157 -13.61 -22.12 -21.99
C TYR A 157 -12.56 -21.42 -22.86
N ASN A 158 -12.87 -21.20 -24.14
CA ASN A 158 -11.98 -20.52 -25.07
C ASN A 158 -11.64 -19.08 -24.62
N THR A 159 -12.64 -18.34 -24.17
CA THR A 159 -12.44 -16.98 -23.62
C THR A 159 -11.53 -16.99 -22.39
N LEU A 160 -11.68 -17.96 -21.50
CA LEU A 160 -10.83 -18.11 -20.34
C LEU A 160 -9.43 -18.61 -20.75
N ALA A 161 -9.32 -19.57 -21.67
CA ALA A 161 -8.04 -20.08 -22.17
C ALA A 161 -7.22 -18.95 -22.82
N VAL A 162 -7.82 -18.14 -23.70
CA VAL A 162 -7.17 -16.98 -24.32
C VAL A 162 -6.77 -15.93 -23.28
N SER A 163 -7.60 -15.68 -22.27
CA SER A 163 -7.27 -14.73 -21.19
C SER A 163 -6.16 -15.23 -20.24
N TYR A 164 -5.89 -16.54 -20.24
CA TYR A 164 -4.95 -17.20 -19.32
C TYR A 164 -3.77 -17.88 -20.03
N THR A 165 -3.60 -17.74 -21.35
CA THR A 165 -2.46 -18.30 -22.10
C THR A 165 -1.10 -17.72 -21.71
N HIS A 166 -1.06 -16.68 -20.86
CA HIS A 166 0.15 -16.28 -20.15
C HIS A 166 0.33 -16.95 -18.76
N LEU A 167 -0.57 -17.85 -18.38
CA LEU A 167 -0.45 -18.69 -17.20
C LEU A 167 -0.14 -20.09 -17.68
N THR A 168 1.14 -20.44 -17.68
CA THR A 168 1.69 -21.77 -17.95
C THR A 168 0.74 -22.89 -17.59
N LEU A 169 0.26 -23.61 -18.62
CA LEU A 169 -0.17 -24.99 -18.48
C LEU A 169 1.07 -25.81 -18.11
N PRO A 170 0.96 -26.79 -17.20
CA PRO A 170 2.03 -27.71 -16.90
C PRO A 170 2.34 -28.59 -18.13
#